data_9fc5879db5ac09d8bdc2b384b1fae4c1
#
_entry.id   9fc5879db5ac09d8bdc2b384b1fae4c1
#
_cell.length_a   1.000
_cell.length_b   1.000
_cell.length_c   1.000
_cell.angle_alpha   90.00
_cell.angle_beta   90.00
_cell.angle_gamma   90.00
#
_symmetry.space_group_name_H-M   'P 1'
#
loop_
_entity.id
_entity.type
_entity.pdbx_description
1 polymer ?
#
loop_
_entity_poly.entity_id
_entity_poly.type
_entity_poly.pdbx_seq_one_letter_code
_entity_poly.pdbx_strand_id
1 'polypeptide(L)' 'MSDSLIHLEIVTPGRIVFAGEVKSFTAPGSEGMFQILHNHAPFISTIIPGPVKFTASNGETKNFVTSGGTVEVHNNQITM' A
#
# COMPACT_ATOMS: atom_id res chain seq x y z
N MET A 1 20.61 -5.90 -2.26
CA MET A 1 20.14 -5.01 -3.32
C MET A 1 18.97 -4.22 -2.84
N SER A 2 18.96 -3.01 -3.18
CA SER A 2 17.93 -2.12 -2.70
C SER A 2 16.73 -2.04 -3.64
N ASP A 3 16.72 -2.83 -4.69
CA ASP A 3 15.71 -2.74 -5.72
C ASP A 3 14.49 -3.60 -5.46
N SER A 4 14.34 -4.11 -4.23
CA SER A 4 13.13 -4.82 -3.82
C SER A 4 12.09 -3.87 -3.24
N LEU A 5 12.12 -2.62 -3.63
CA LEU A 5 11.25 -1.61 -3.07
C LEU A 5 10.10 -1.30 -4.02
N ILE A 6 9.00 -0.86 -3.42
CA ILE A 6 7.80 -0.46 -4.12
C ILE A 6 7.52 0.98 -3.72
N HIS A 7 7.12 1.80 -4.69
CA HIS A 7 6.71 3.16 -4.36
C HIS A 7 5.26 3.14 -3.89
N LEU A 8 5.03 3.67 -2.69
CA LEU A 8 3.69 3.73 -2.11
C LEU A 8 3.26 5.17 -1.96
N GLU A 9 2.06 5.46 -2.46
CA GLU A 9 1.46 6.78 -2.29
C GLU A 9 0.05 6.60 -1.75
N ILE A 10 -0.22 7.20 -0.59
CA ILE A 10 -1.53 7.17 0.04
C ILE A 10 -2.05 8.59 0.06
N VAL A 11 -3.18 8.81 -0.60
CA VAL A 11 -3.74 10.15 -0.72
C VAL A 11 -5.18 10.15 -0.22
N THR A 12 -5.60 11.29 0.31
CA THR A 12 -6.99 11.59 0.61
C THR A 12 -7.33 12.89 -0.08
N PRO A 13 -8.62 13.21 -0.23
CA PRO A 13 -8.94 14.51 -0.83
C PRO A 13 -8.24 15.63 -0.09
N GLY A 14 -7.44 16.39 -0.83
CA GLY A 14 -6.77 17.56 -0.30
C GLY A 14 -5.40 17.34 0.30
N ARG A 15 -4.90 16.10 0.41
CA ARG A 15 -3.56 15.92 0.98
C ARG A 15 -2.97 14.55 0.64
N ILE A 16 -1.66 14.49 0.72
CA ILE A 16 -0.92 13.25 0.66
C ILE A 16 -0.65 12.80 2.10
N VAL A 17 -1.08 11.58 2.43
CA VAL A 17 -0.86 11.01 3.76
C VAL A 17 0.53 10.40 3.88
N PHE A 18 0.96 9.73 2.82
CA PHE A 18 2.29 9.11 2.79
C PHE A 18 2.76 9.01 1.34
N ALA A 19 4.04 9.21 1.12
CA ALA A 19 4.66 8.98 -0.18
C ALA A 19 6.10 8.54 0.07
N GLY A 20 6.46 7.37 -0.42
CA GLY A 20 7.82 6.86 -0.21
C GLY A 20 7.98 5.43 -0.64
N GLU A 21 9.16 4.89 -0.40
CA GLU A 21 9.50 3.53 -0.77
C GLU A 21 9.20 2.58 0.38
N VAL A 22 8.59 1.44 0.07
CA VAL A 22 8.25 0.44 1.07
C VAL A 22 8.70 -0.93 0.60
N LYS A 23 8.85 -1.85 1.55
CA LYS A 23 9.20 -3.24 1.26
C LYS A 23 7.95 -4.09 1.09
N SER A 24 6.88 -3.75 1.77
CA SER A 24 5.63 -4.49 1.71
C SER A 24 4.48 -3.60 2.09
N PHE A 25 3.29 -4.01 1.67
CA PHE A 25 2.05 -3.27 1.92
C PHE A 25 0.94 -4.29 2.11
N THR A 26 0.18 -4.15 3.18
CA THR A 26 -0.92 -5.05 3.50
C THR A 26 -2.17 -4.24 3.80
N ALA A 27 -3.28 -4.63 3.22
CA ALA A 27 -4.53 -3.88 3.38
C ALA A 27 -5.74 -4.81 3.35
N PRO A 28 -6.88 -4.36 3.92
CA PRO A 28 -8.10 -5.16 3.94
C PRO A 28 -8.91 -4.94 2.67
N GLY A 29 -8.78 -5.83 1.71
CA GLY A 29 -9.58 -5.78 0.50
C GLY A 29 -10.98 -6.32 0.73
N SER A 30 -11.90 -6.00 -0.20
CA SER A 30 -13.27 -6.49 -0.10
C SER A 30 -13.35 -8.01 -0.22
N GLU A 31 -12.31 -8.63 -0.79
CA GLU A 31 -12.25 -10.09 -0.94
C GLU A 31 -11.34 -10.72 0.11
N GLY A 32 -10.86 -9.95 1.08
CA GLY A 32 -9.96 -10.42 2.11
C GLY A 32 -8.67 -9.61 2.16
N MET A 33 -7.89 -9.85 3.21
CA MET A 33 -6.59 -9.18 3.33
C MET A 33 -5.69 -9.57 2.18
N PHE A 34 -4.90 -8.62 1.71
CA PHE A 34 -3.91 -8.92 0.67
C PHE A 34 -2.60 -8.22 1.01
N GLN A 35 -1.53 -8.75 0.44
CA GLN A 35 -0.19 -8.20 0.64
C GLN A 35 0.47 -7.98 -0.72
N ILE A 36 1.09 -6.82 -0.87
CA ILE A 36 1.80 -6.46 -2.09
C ILE A 36 3.28 -6.47 -1.79
N LEU A 37 4.03 -7.21 -2.58
CA LEU A 37 5.47 -7.27 -2.53
C LEU A 37 6.04 -6.81 -3.86
N HIS A 38 7.35 -6.67 -3.92
CA HIS A 38 8.03 -6.24 -5.15
C HIS A 38 7.66 -7.15 -6.32
N ASN A 39 7.42 -6.54 -7.47
CA ASN A 39 7.05 -7.25 -8.70
C ASN A 39 5.67 -7.91 -8.68
N HIS A 40 4.79 -7.43 -7.80
CA HIS A 40 3.41 -7.91 -7.80
C HIS A 40 2.75 -7.56 -9.13
N ALA A 41 1.93 -8.48 -9.62
CA ALA A 41 1.19 -8.26 -10.87
C ALA A 41 0.23 -7.08 -10.72
N PRO A 42 -0.15 -6.45 -11.83
CA PRO A 42 -1.13 -5.36 -11.77
C PRO A 42 -2.40 -5.79 -11.05
N PHE A 43 -2.96 -4.89 -10.24
CA PHE A 43 -4.01 -5.27 -9.33
C PHE A 43 -4.80 -4.02 -8.93
N ILE A 44 -6.12 -4.16 -8.87
CA ILE A 44 -7.01 -3.12 -8.37
C ILE A 44 -7.97 -3.79 -7.40
N SER A 45 -8.21 -3.14 -6.28
CA SER A 45 -9.14 -3.66 -5.28
C SER A 45 -9.82 -2.54 -4.54
N THR A 46 -11.04 -2.79 -4.13
CA THR A 46 -11.74 -1.94 -3.17
C THR A 46 -11.21 -2.28 -1.78
N ILE A 47 -10.99 -1.26 -0.98
CA ILE A 47 -10.51 -1.38 0.40
C ILE A 47 -11.70 -1.16 1.33
N ILE A 48 -11.91 -2.09 2.25
CA ILE A 48 -12.93 -1.93 3.28
C ILE A 48 -12.31 -1.27 4.51
N PRO A 49 -13.12 -0.71 5.41
CA PRO A 49 -12.56 -0.12 6.63
C PRO A 49 -11.77 -1.15 7.42
N GLY A 50 -10.61 -0.75 7.92
CA GLY A 50 -9.77 -1.64 8.68
C GLY A 50 -8.31 -1.20 8.71
N PRO A 51 -7.44 -2.07 9.22
CA PRO A 51 -6.02 -1.71 9.39
C PRO A 51 -5.24 -1.85 8.09
N VAL A 52 -4.39 -0.87 7.83
CA VAL A 52 -3.41 -0.90 6.74
C VAL A 52 -2.03 -0.89 7.38
N LYS A 53 -1.15 -1.72 6.86
CA LYS A 53 0.20 -1.84 7.39
C LYS A 53 1.20 -1.84 6.23
N PHE A 54 2.30 -1.14 6.41
CA PHE A 54 3.39 -1.20 5.43
C PHE A 54 4.73 -1.09 6.14
N THR A 55 5.74 -1.71 5.53
CA THR A 55 7.10 -1.66 6.04
C THR A 55 7.90 -0.72 5.15
N ALA A 56 8.40 0.35 5.74
CA ALA A 56 9.17 1.36 5.00
C ALA A 56 10.52 0.80 4.60
N SER A 57 11.21 1.53 3.72
CA SER A 57 12.50 1.09 3.18
C SER A 57 13.56 0.90 4.28
N ASN A 58 13.43 1.63 5.37
CA ASN A 58 14.37 1.52 6.49
C ASN A 58 14.03 0.35 7.43
N GLY A 59 13.00 -0.44 7.10
CA GLY A 59 12.62 -1.57 7.92
C GLY A 59 11.56 -1.26 8.98
N GLU A 60 11.18 -0.01 9.10
CA GLU A 60 10.20 0.40 10.10
C GLU A 60 8.80 0.08 9.62
N THR A 61 7.99 -0.54 10.50
CA THR A 61 6.61 -0.88 10.19
C THR A 61 5.69 0.22 10.67
N LYS A 62 4.77 0.63 9.81
CA LYS A 62 3.79 1.66 10.12
C LYS A 62 2.39 1.11 9.92
N ASN A 63 1.46 1.57 10.75
CA ASN A 63 0.08 1.13 10.73
C ASN A 63 -0.85 2.33 10.77
N PHE A 64 -1.99 2.19 10.11
CA PHE A 64 -3.07 3.16 10.30
C PHE A 64 -4.39 2.47 9.98
N VAL A 65 -5.49 3.10 10.38
CA VAL A 65 -6.83 2.58 10.12
C VAL A 65 -7.44 3.41 8.99
N THR A 66 -7.92 2.73 7.97
CA THR A 66 -8.57 3.41 6.83
C THR A 66 -10.08 3.25 6.94
N SER A 67 -10.80 4.24 6.43
CA SER A 67 -12.25 4.17 6.31
C SER A 67 -12.68 3.52 4.99
N GLY A 68 -11.71 3.08 4.19
CA GLY A 68 -11.99 2.44 2.91
C GLY A 68 -11.42 3.23 1.76
N GLY A 69 -11.68 2.76 0.55
CA GLY A 69 -11.21 3.42 -0.65
C GLY A 69 -10.86 2.42 -1.73
N THR A 70 -9.87 2.76 -2.53
CA THR A 70 -9.42 1.92 -3.64
C THR A 70 -7.90 1.88 -3.64
N VAL A 71 -7.34 0.73 -4.01
CA VAL A 71 -5.90 0.60 -4.19
C VAL A 71 -5.62 0.13 -5.61
N GLU A 72 -4.58 0.67 -6.20
CA GLU A 72 -4.14 0.27 -7.53
C GLU A 72 -2.65 -0.04 -7.47
N VAL A 73 -2.25 -1.16 -8.06
CA VAL A 73 -0.85 -1.61 -8.11
C VAL A 73 -0.45 -1.78 -9.56
N HIS A 74 0.66 -1.17 -9.95
CA HIS A 74 1.15 -1.24 -11.31
C HIS A 74 2.62 -0.85 -11.35
N ASN A 75 3.47 -1.68 -11.97
CA ASN A 75 4.90 -1.39 -12.15
C ASN A 75 5.60 -0.99 -10.85
N ASN A 76 5.40 -1.76 -9.80
CA ASN A 76 5.99 -1.50 -8.48
C ASN A 76 5.60 -0.14 -7.93
N GLN A 77 4.40 0.31 -8.25
CA GLN A 77 3.81 1.50 -7.67
C GLN A 77 2.45 1.15 -7.10
N ILE A 78 2.20 1.60 -5.87
CA ILE A 78 0.92 1.42 -5.20
C ILE A 78 0.33 2.79 -4.96
N THR A 79 -0.91 2.99 -5.40
CA THR A 79 -1.65 4.21 -5.15
C THR A 79 -2.91 3.85 -4.38
N MET A 80 -3.09 4.48 -3.23
CA MET A 80 -4.26 4.23 -2.40
C MET A 80 -4.98 5.52 -2.05
#